data_1ba5daad13517485557265adc10156a4
#
_entry.id   1ba5daad13517485557265adc10156a4
#
_cell.length_a   1.000
_cell.length_b   1.000
_cell.length_c   1.000
_cell.angle_alpha   90.00
_cell.angle_beta   90.00
_cell.angle_gamma   90.00
#
_symmetry.space_group_name_H-M   'P 1'
#
loop_
_entity.id
_entity.type
_entity.pdbx_description
1 polymer ?
#
loop_
_entity_poly.entity_id
_entity_poly.type
_entity_poly.pdbx_seq_one_letter_code
_entity_poly.pdbx_strand_id
1 'polypeptide(L)'
;HLMISDATVQDDWKARQRLTGAIKEIVANNSMPMNAKYLEPITLKPIWRLSMSANTTPNSVRALPTVDEDNQDKLLMFYCDRPGWEFNGVDMWELIEPSIAEFVGAVDAYEVPEHIANVRYGVKGFVHPSVEALVHGESSEGQLEGVLDLYFVSNEGALEGSSAVIYEVLSKYTRLGWIKSPRGMGMFLRRLQQSNSCKYSVKSRWSRGAQVWSIGLETREEPF
;
A
#
# COMPACT_ATOMS: atom_id res chain seq x y z
N HIS A 1 -13.09 -11.11 15.38
CA HIS A 1 -12.87 -9.98 14.49
C HIS A 1 -12.12 -8.88 15.21
N LEU A 2 -11.05 -8.40 14.57
CA LEU A 2 -10.27 -7.27 15.03
C LEU A 2 -10.62 -6.07 14.16
N MET A 3 -10.87 -4.91 14.77
CA MET A 3 -11.19 -3.68 14.05
C MET A 3 -10.27 -2.56 14.52
N ILE A 4 -9.65 -1.89 13.57
CA ILE A 4 -8.85 -0.69 13.79
C ILE A 4 -9.59 0.47 13.10
N SER A 5 -10.12 1.39 13.92
CA SER A 5 -10.80 2.59 13.41
C SER A 5 -9.83 3.75 13.38
N ASP A 6 -9.97 4.61 12.37
CA ASP A 6 -9.17 5.83 12.20
C ASP A 6 -7.67 5.60 12.31
N ALA A 7 -7.20 4.55 11.64
CA ALA A 7 -5.78 4.21 11.63
C ALA A 7 -4.94 5.41 11.16
N THR A 8 -4.00 5.81 12.01
CA THR A 8 -3.01 6.84 11.70
C THR A 8 -1.63 6.34 12.11
N VAL A 9 -0.63 6.59 11.30
CA VAL A 9 0.76 6.27 11.65
C VAL A 9 1.57 7.57 11.65
N GLN A 10 2.36 7.77 12.69
CA GLN A 10 3.39 8.80 12.67
C GLN A 10 4.38 8.50 11.54
N ASP A 11 5.00 9.54 10.99
CA ASP A 11 5.81 9.58 9.77
C ASP A 11 7.09 8.71 9.82
N ASP A 12 6.95 7.45 10.28
CA ASP A 12 8.03 6.47 10.38
C ASP A 12 7.74 5.25 9.50
N TRP A 13 8.50 5.15 8.39
CA TRP A 13 8.44 4.00 7.48
C TRP A 13 8.63 2.65 8.18
N LYS A 14 9.40 2.61 9.28
CA LYS A 14 9.60 1.40 10.08
C LYS A 14 8.32 0.99 10.80
N ALA A 15 7.53 1.96 11.26
CA ALA A 15 6.22 1.69 11.86
C ALA A 15 5.28 1.07 10.83
N ARG A 16 5.28 1.57 9.61
CA ARG A 16 4.51 1.00 8.49
C ARG A 16 4.94 -0.43 8.14
N GLN A 17 6.23 -0.69 8.05
CA GLN A 17 6.73 -2.06 7.82
C GLN A 17 6.36 -3.02 8.95
N ARG A 18 6.46 -2.56 10.21
CA ARG A 18 6.06 -3.38 11.37
C ARG A 18 4.57 -3.70 11.33
N LEU A 19 3.73 -2.72 10.98
CA LEU A 19 2.29 -2.94 10.85
C LEU A 19 1.98 -3.93 9.73
N THR A 20 2.59 -3.77 8.55
CA THR A 20 2.43 -4.71 7.44
C THR A 20 2.88 -6.13 7.84
N GLY A 21 4.00 -6.25 8.55
CA GLY A 21 4.47 -7.52 9.09
C GLY A 21 3.50 -8.14 10.10
N ALA A 22 3.00 -7.34 11.04
CA ALA A 22 2.01 -7.78 12.02
C ALA A 22 0.69 -8.22 11.38
N ILE A 23 0.22 -7.50 10.35
CA ILE A 23 -0.97 -7.89 9.57
C ILE A 23 -0.73 -9.26 8.90
N LYS A 24 0.43 -9.45 8.25
CA LYS A 24 0.78 -10.75 7.65
C LYS A 24 0.79 -11.89 8.69
N GLU A 25 1.36 -11.64 9.86
CA GLU A 25 1.37 -12.64 10.96
C GLU A 25 -0.04 -12.99 11.44
N ILE A 26 -0.88 -11.98 11.66
CA ILE A 26 -2.23 -12.16 12.19
C ILE A 26 -3.14 -12.85 11.19
N VAL A 27 -3.02 -12.52 9.89
CA VAL A 27 -3.98 -12.95 8.86
C VAL A 27 -3.52 -14.21 8.13
N ALA A 28 -2.20 -14.36 7.90
CA ALA A 28 -1.69 -15.39 7.00
C ALA A 28 -1.10 -16.63 7.69
N ASN A 29 -0.72 -16.53 8.96
CA ASN A 29 -0.09 -17.65 9.66
C ASN A 29 -1.12 -18.71 10.06
N ASN A 30 -0.74 -19.98 9.90
CA ASN A 30 -1.55 -21.12 10.35
C ASN A 30 -1.43 -21.37 11.86
N SER A 31 -0.48 -20.75 12.53
CA SER A 31 -0.26 -20.85 13.96
C SER A 31 0.33 -19.56 14.51
N MET A 32 -0.10 -19.15 15.68
CA MET A 32 0.37 -17.97 16.38
C MET A 32 0.70 -18.31 17.83
N PRO A 33 1.96 -18.14 18.27
CA PRO A 33 2.31 -18.33 19.67
C PRO A 33 1.76 -17.16 20.51
N MET A 34 1.01 -17.46 21.54
CA MET A 34 0.51 -16.51 22.51
C MET A 34 1.28 -16.66 23.82
N ASN A 35 2.08 -15.66 24.14
CA ASN A 35 2.86 -15.62 25.35
C ASN A 35 2.23 -14.64 26.35
N ALA A 36 1.38 -15.14 27.23
CA ALA A 36 0.89 -14.34 28.34
C ALA A 36 1.92 -14.34 29.49
N LYS A 37 2.12 -13.19 30.12
CA LYS A 37 3.05 -13.06 31.24
C LYS A 37 2.66 -14.04 32.36
N TYR A 38 3.60 -14.84 32.82
CA TYR A 38 3.44 -15.87 33.88
C TYR A 38 2.58 -17.11 33.48
N LEU A 39 2.30 -17.32 32.21
CA LEU A 39 1.63 -18.52 31.72
C LEU A 39 2.53 -19.26 30.72
N GLU A 40 2.32 -20.56 30.59
CA GLU A 40 2.99 -21.32 29.54
C GLU A 40 2.54 -20.84 28.16
N PRO A 41 3.46 -20.73 27.18
CA PRO A 41 3.12 -20.35 25.82
C PRO A 41 2.13 -21.34 25.21
N ILE A 42 1.04 -20.82 24.65
CA ILE A 42 0.09 -21.64 23.90
C ILE A 42 0.16 -21.26 22.42
N THR A 43 -0.01 -22.23 21.56
CA THR A 43 -0.09 -22.02 20.09
C THR A 43 -1.55 -22.08 19.67
N LEU A 44 -2.05 -20.98 19.10
CA LEU A 44 -3.42 -20.88 18.58
C LEU A 44 -3.40 -20.93 17.06
N LYS A 45 -4.45 -21.49 16.47
CA LYS A 45 -4.74 -21.29 15.05
C LYS A 45 -5.51 -19.99 14.91
N PRO A 46 -4.97 -18.98 14.21
CA PRO A 46 -5.69 -17.72 14.02
C PRO A 46 -6.97 -17.95 13.21
N ILE A 47 -8.07 -17.44 13.75
CA ILE A 47 -9.39 -17.45 13.08
C ILE A 47 -9.95 -16.04 12.92
N TRP A 48 -9.11 -15.05 13.20
CA TRP A 48 -9.53 -13.65 13.14
C TRP A 48 -9.60 -13.13 11.71
N ARG A 49 -10.45 -12.14 11.56
CA ARG A 49 -10.43 -11.22 10.43
C ARG A 49 -10.05 -9.85 10.96
N LEU A 50 -9.25 -9.15 10.20
CA LEU A 50 -8.85 -7.78 10.51
C LEU A 50 -9.53 -6.84 9.52
N SER A 51 -10.21 -5.81 10.03
CA SER A 51 -10.66 -4.69 9.22
C SER A 51 -10.03 -3.40 9.74
N MET A 52 -9.75 -2.49 8.82
CA MET A 52 -9.20 -1.18 9.10
C MET A 52 -10.01 -0.14 8.35
N SER A 53 -10.37 0.94 9.03
CA SER A 53 -10.86 2.14 8.38
C SER A 53 -9.80 3.24 8.47
N ALA A 54 -9.68 4.02 7.40
CA ALA A 54 -8.73 5.10 7.31
C ALA A 54 -9.33 6.26 6.50
N ASN A 55 -9.06 7.47 6.91
CA ASN A 55 -9.39 8.64 6.12
C ASN A 55 -8.46 8.78 4.91
N THR A 56 -8.83 9.56 3.92
CA THR A 56 -8.01 9.83 2.73
C THR A 56 -6.88 10.85 2.98
N THR A 57 -6.64 11.23 4.24
CA THR A 57 -5.51 12.10 4.59
C THR A 57 -4.18 11.35 4.46
N PRO A 58 -3.08 12.03 4.10
CA PRO A 58 -1.76 11.40 3.95
C PRO A 58 -1.36 10.51 5.14
N ASN A 59 -1.56 11.00 6.37
CA ASN A 59 -1.19 10.25 7.57
C ASN A 59 -2.03 8.97 7.76
N SER A 60 -3.31 9.01 7.42
CA SER A 60 -4.19 7.84 7.49
C SER A 60 -3.89 6.85 6.37
N VAL A 61 -3.64 7.33 5.15
CA VAL A 61 -3.25 6.48 4.01
C VAL A 61 -1.91 5.78 4.27
N ARG A 62 -0.96 6.45 4.93
CA ARG A 62 0.31 5.83 5.35
C ARG A 62 0.15 4.71 6.38
N ALA A 63 -0.97 4.63 7.07
CA ALA A 63 -1.28 3.51 7.96
C ALA A 63 -1.74 2.26 7.20
N LEU A 64 -2.15 2.38 5.95
CA LEU A 64 -2.55 1.23 5.13
C LEU A 64 -1.30 0.42 4.70
N PRO A 65 -1.41 -0.91 4.62
CA PRO A 65 -0.33 -1.73 4.09
C PRO A 65 -0.08 -1.39 2.61
N THR A 66 1.19 -1.42 2.20
CA THR A 66 1.52 -1.37 0.77
C THR A 66 1.06 -2.64 0.10
N VAL A 67 0.50 -2.51 -1.10
CA VAL A 67 0.12 -3.65 -1.93
C VAL A 67 1.37 -4.15 -2.66
N ASP A 68 1.70 -5.41 -2.45
CA ASP A 68 2.83 -6.09 -3.08
C ASP A 68 2.44 -7.53 -3.47
N GLU A 69 3.29 -8.21 -4.22
CA GLU A 69 3.04 -9.60 -4.67
C GLU A 69 2.79 -10.57 -3.51
N ASP A 70 3.37 -10.30 -2.33
CA ASP A 70 3.25 -11.15 -1.15
C ASP A 70 1.93 -11.00 -0.40
N ASN A 71 1.17 -9.90 -0.60
CA ASN A 71 0.00 -9.58 0.20
C ASN A 71 -1.27 -9.25 -0.60
N GLN A 72 -1.17 -9.00 -1.92
CA GLN A 72 -2.31 -8.61 -2.75
C GLN A 72 -3.45 -9.64 -2.72
N ASP A 73 -3.13 -10.91 -2.55
CA ASP A 73 -4.10 -12.00 -2.45
C ASP A 73 -4.83 -12.08 -1.09
N LYS A 74 -4.39 -11.30 -0.11
CA LYS A 74 -4.86 -11.28 1.29
C LYS A 74 -5.60 -10.00 1.65
N LEU A 75 -5.62 -9.02 0.75
CA LEU A 75 -6.16 -7.69 0.99
C LEU A 75 -7.45 -7.46 0.20
N LEU A 76 -8.42 -6.88 0.89
CA LEU A 76 -9.61 -6.30 0.29
C LEU A 76 -9.62 -4.82 0.67
N MET A 77 -9.37 -3.94 -0.29
CA MET A 77 -9.34 -2.50 -0.07
C MET A 77 -10.47 -1.83 -0.85
N PHE A 78 -11.40 -1.24 -0.16
CA PHE A 78 -12.53 -0.53 -0.74
C PHE A 78 -12.35 0.97 -0.56
N TYR A 79 -12.80 1.73 -1.54
CA TYR A 79 -12.97 3.18 -1.44
C TYR A 79 -14.46 3.46 -1.17
N CYS A 80 -14.74 4.20 -0.11
CA CYS A 80 -16.10 4.59 0.23
C CYS A 80 -16.24 6.09 0.04
N ASP A 81 -17.11 6.49 -0.86
CA ASP A 81 -17.51 7.88 -1.02
C ASP A 81 -18.39 8.32 0.13
N ARG A 82 -18.46 9.65 0.31
CA ARG A 82 -19.42 10.23 1.24
C ARG A 82 -20.83 9.88 0.76
N PRO A 83 -21.70 9.37 1.64
CA PRO A 83 -23.09 9.09 1.25
C PRO A 83 -23.75 10.37 0.73
N GLY A 84 -24.48 10.26 -0.39
CA GLY A 84 -25.17 11.38 -1.01
C GLY A 84 -26.44 11.85 -0.28
N TRP A 85 -26.70 11.31 0.90
CA TRP A 85 -27.85 11.64 1.75
C TRP A 85 -27.40 12.23 3.08
N GLU A 86 -28.15 13.22 3.57
CA GLU A 86 -27.89 13.86 4.83
C GLU A 86 -28.64 13.17 5.96
N PHE A 87 -27.93 12.90 7.04
CA PHE A 87 -28.55 12.43 8.29
C PHE A 87 -29.23 13.60 8.99
N ASN A 88 -30.45 13.92 8.62
CA ASN A 88 -31.22 15.05 9.17
C ASN A 88 -31.57 14.85 10.66
N GLY A 89 -30.60 14.54 11.50
CA GLY A 89 -30.79 14.32 12.95
C GLY A 89 -31.40 12.98 13.34
N VAL A 90 -31.58 12.06 12.39
CA VAL A 90 -32.03 10.69 12.67
C VAL A 90 -30.85 9.87 13.17
N ASP A 91 -31.02 9.10 14.22
CA ASP A 91 -30.00 8.16 14.69
C ASP A 91 -29.74 7.11 13.59
N MET A 92 -28.47 6.99 13.18
CA MET A 92 -28.04 6.00 12.20
C MET A 92 -28.49 4.59 12.59
N TRP A 93 -28.45 4.27 13.88
CA TRP A 93 -28.81 2.97 14.37
C TRP A 93 -30.30 2.64 14.18
N GLU A 94 -31.18 3.61 14.38
CA GLU A 94 -32.60 3.48 14.11
C GLU A 94 -32.93 3.14 12.65
N LEU A 95 -32.05 3.60 11.72
CA LEU A 95 -32.18 3.29 10.28
C LEU A 95 -31.64 1.90 9.92
N ILE A 96 -30.57 1.47 10.58
CA ILE A 96 -29.87 0.23 10.24
C ILE A 96 -30.48 -0.98 10.91
N GLU A 97 -30.88 -0.89 12.19
CA GLU A 97 -31.33 -2.00 13.00
C GLU A 97 -32.47 -2.81 12.35
N PRO A 98 -33.51 -2.19 11.75
CA PRO A 98 -34.57 -2.93 11.08
C PRO A 98 -34.12 -3.77 9.89
N SER A 99 -33.02 -3.36 9.24
CA SER A 99 -32.51 -4.02 8.03
C SER A 99 -31.48 -5.12 8.32
N ILE A 100 -31.01 -5.26 9.57
CA ILE A 100 -29.95 -6.21 9.92
C ILE A 100 -30.33 -7.65 9.59
N ALA A 101 -31.54 -8.07 9.95
CA ALA A 101 -31.96 -9.44 9.72
C ALA A 101 -32.05 -9.78 8.22
N GLU A 102 -32.54 -8.85 7.41
CA GLU A 102 -32.59 -9.00 5.95
C GLU A 102 -31.19 -9.03 5.34
N PHE A 103 -30.32 -8.15 5.79
CA PHE A 103 -28.92 -8.14 5.36
C PHE A 103 -28.19 -9.44 5.70
N VAL A 104 -28.34 -9.96 6.93
CA VAL A 104 -27.75 -11.24 7.32
C VAL A 104 -28.29 -12.38 6.45
N GLY A 105 -29.62 -12.43 6.22
CA GLY A 105 -30.22 -13.42 5.32
C GLY A 105 -29.67 -13.34 3.89
N ALA A 106 -29.47 -12.14 3.37
CA ALA A 106 -28.88 -11.95 2.05
C ALA A 106 -27.41 -12.40 1.99
N VAL A 107 -26.63 -12.14 3.06
CA VAL A 107 -25.24 -12.60 3.15
C VAL A 107 -25.14 -14.13 3.25
N ASP A 108 -26.00 -14.75 4.06
CA ASP A 108 -26.04 -16.22 4.22
C ASP A 108 -26.45 -16.94 2.91
N ALA A 109 -27.31 -16.31 2.12
CA ALA A 109 -27.74 -16.84 0.83
C ALA A 109 -26.78 -16.52 -0.33
N TYR A 110 -25.75 -15.68 -0.10
CA TYR A 110 -24.85 -15.24 -1.16
C TYR A 110 -23.85 -16.33 -1.52
N GLU A 111 -23.93 -16.79 -2.77
CA GLU A 111 -22.95 -17.70 -3.34
C GLU A 111 -21.81 -16.90 -3.99
N VAL A 112 -20.57 -17.15 -3.55
CA VAL A 112 -19.39 -16.50 -4.11
C VAL A 112 -19.19 -16.95 -5.56
N PRO A 113 -19.26 -16.04 -6.56
CA PRO A 113 -19.04 -16.40 -7.95
C PRO A 113 -17.66 -17.01 -8.18
N GLU A 114 -17.56 -18.03 -9.03
CA GLU A 114 -16.33 -18.78 -9.28
C GLU A 114 -15.15 -17.88 -9.69
N HIS A 115 -15.40 -16.84 -10.49
CA HIS A 115 -14.36 -15.93 -10.98
C HIS A 115 -13.69 -15.09 -9.89
N ILE A 116 -14.34 -14.89 -8.74
CA ILE A 116 -13.77 -14.21 -7.57
C ILE A 116 -13.47 -15.15 -6.41
N ALA A 117 -13.80 -16.43 -6.53
CA ALA A 117 -13.54 -17.41 -5.48
C ALA A 117 -12.04 -17.67 -5.32
N ASN A 118 -11.63 -17.92 -4.08
CA ASN A 118 -10.28 -18.34 -3.73
C ASN A 118 -10.33 -19.45 -2.67
N VAL A 119 -9.69 -20.55 -2.95
CA VAL A 119 -9.72 -21.76 -2.09
C VAL A 119 -9.14 -21.47 -0.69
N ARG A 120 -8.15 -20.61 -0.59
CA ARG A 120 -7.46 -20.33 0.67
C ARG A 120 -8.17 -19.29 1.52
N TYR A 121 -8.66 -18.22 0.89
CA TYR A 121 -9.18 -17.04 1.58
C TYR A 121 -10.68 -16.82 1.37
N GLY A 122 -11.33 -17.67 0.59
CA GLY A 122 -12.74 -17.59 0.22
C GLY A 122 -12.95 -16.71 -1.00
N VAL A 123 -12.35 -15.53 -1.05
CA VAL A 123 -12.40 -14.61 -2.20
C VAL A 123 -10.99 -14.17 -2.60
N LYS A 124 -10.83 -13.79 -3.86
CA LYS A 124 -9.60 -13.17 -4.37
C LYS A 124 -9.39 -11.80 -3.72
N GLY A 125 -8.14 -11.40 -3.56
CA GLY A 125 -7.78 -10.06 -3.16
C GLY A 125 -8.35 -9.01 -4.12
N PHE A 126 -8.73 -7.87 -3.58
CA PHE A 126 -9.23 -6.74 -4.34
C PHE A 126 -8.68 -5.44 -3.77
N VAL A 127 -8.17 -4.59 -4.64
CA VAL A 127 -7.73 -3.24 -4.29
C VAL A 127 -8.40 -2.27 -5.24
N HIS A 128 -9.18 -1.34 -4.68
CA HIS A 128 -9.82 -0.30 -5.48
C HIS A 128 -8.74 0.60 -6.10
N PRO A 129 -8.79 0.92 -7.41
CA PRO A 129 -7.74 1.69 -8.08
C PRO A 129 -7.42 3.04 -7.42
N SER A 130 -8.43 3.75 -6.90
CA SER A 130 -8.22 5.00 -6.19
C SER A 130 -7.45 4.80 -4.86
N VAL A 131 -7.66 3.68 -4.17
CA VAL A 131 -6.91 3.35 -2.94
C VAL A 131 -5.48 2.99 -3.29
N GLU A 132 -5.28 2.20 -4.33
CA GLU A 132 -3.95 1.84 -4.83
C GLU A 132 -3.14 3.10 -5.18
N ALA A 133 -3.73 4.03 -5.94
CA ALA A 133 -3.10 5.29 -6.30
C ALA A 133 -2.73 6.14 -5.07
N LEU A 134 -3.63 6.23 -4.06
CA LEU A 134 -3.37 6.95 -2.82
C LEU A 134 -2.22 6.31 -2.03
N VAL A 135 -2.26 4.99 -1.85
CA VAL A 135 -1.24 4.24 -1.10
C VAL A 135 0.11 4.31 -1.81
N HIS A 136 0.13 4.23 -3.14
CA HIS A 136 1.33 4.37 -3.95
C HIS A 136 1.91 5.79 -3.83
N GLY A 137 1.08 6.83 -3.98
CA GLY A 137 1.51 8.23 -3.86
C GLY A 137 2.15 8.56 -2.51
N GLU A 138 1.67 7.95 -1.43
CA GLU A 138 2.23 8.10 -0.08
C GLU A 138 3.37 7.11 0.22
N SER A 139 3.72 6.22 -0.71
CA SER A 139 4.90 5.37 -0.60
C SER A 139 6.18 6.16 -0.88
N SER A 140 7.31 5.63 -0.43
CA SER A 140 8.62 6.24 -0.73
C SER A 140 8.93 6.24 -2.23
N GLU A 141 8.44 5.23 -2.92
CA GLU A 141 8.58 5.06 -4.37
C GLU A 141 7.73 6.10 -5.11
N GLY A 142 6.46 6.27 -4.72
CA GLY A 142 5.58 7.29 -5.29
C GLY A 142 6.05 8.72 -5.00
N GLN A 143 6.61 8.96 -3.81
CA GLN A 143 7.26 10.25 -3.51
C GLN A 143 8.47 10.51 -4.42
N LEU A 144 9.28 9.49 -4.72
CA LEU A 144 10.40 9.63 -5.65
C LEU A 144 9.92 9.87 -7.08
N GLU A 145 8.86 9.21 -7.51
CA GLU A 145 8.22 9.49 -8.80
C GLU A 145 7.73 10.94 -8.89
N GLY A 146 7.12 11.47 -7.82
CA GLY A 146 6.73 12.89 -7.76
C GLY A 146 7.92 13.85 -7.91
N VAL A 147 9.09 13.49 -7.37
CA VAL A 147 10.31 14.29 -7.56
C VAL A 147 10.85 14.15 -8.99
N LEU A 148 10.78 12.98 -9.58
CA LEU A 148 11.12 12.78 -10.98
C LEU A 148 10.20 13.55 -11.92
N ASP A 149 8.89 13.68 -11.59
CA ASP A 149 7.98 14.56 -12.32
C ASP A 149 8.47 15.99 -12.35
N LEU A 150 8.85 16.54 -11.20
CA LEU A 150 9.38 17.90 -11.12
C LEU A 150 10.66 18.05 -11.95
N TYR A 151 11.50 17.04 -11.98
CA TYR A 151 12.70 17.04 -12.82
C TYR A 151 12.33 17.06 -14.30
N PHE A 152 11.47 16.16 -14.76
CA PHE A 152 11.14 15.99 -16.18
C PHE A 152 10.23 17.09 -16.75
N VAL A 153 9.56 17.88 -15.91
CA VAL A 153 8.88 19.12 -16.35
C VAL A 153 9.85 20.12 -16.99
N SER A 154 11.10 20.16 -16.48
CA SER A 154 12.09 21.14 -16.89
C SER A 154 13.27 20.56 -17.69
N ASN A 155 13.32 19.25 -17.85
CA ASN A 155 14.45 18.57 -18.50
C ASN A 155 13.94 17.50 -19.46
N GLU A 156 14.47 17.52 -20.67
CA GLU A 156 14.24 16.49 -21.68
C GLU A 156 15.33 15.41 -21.63
N GLY A 157 14.97 14.20 -22.04
CA GLY A 157 15.90 13.06 -22.09
C GLY A 157 16.02 12.29 -20.77
N ALA A 158 16.90 11.31 -20.73
CA ALA A 158 17.07 10.45 -19.57
C ALA A 158 17.93 11.11 -18.50
N LEU A 159 17.57 10.92 -17.22
CA LEU A 159 18.44 11.26 -16.08
C LEU A 159 19.45 10.12 -15.86
N GLU A 160 20.72 10.37 -16.13
CA GLU A 160 21.76 9.35 -16.01
C GLU A 160 22.81 9.71 -14.96
N GLY A 161 23.29 8.71 -14.24
CA GLY A 161 24.39 8.88 -13.31
C GLY A 161 24.47 7.81 -12.22
N SER A 162 25.46 7.94 -11.36
CA SER A 162 25.51 7.17 -10.12
C SER A 162 24.39 7.61 -9.17
N SER A 163 24.06 6.78 -8.18
CA SER A 163 23.07 7.17 -7.16
C SER A 163 23.44 8.47 -6.42
N ALA A 164 24.73 8.81 -6.33
CA ALA A 164 25.18 10.07 -5.76
C ALA A 164 24.83 11.27 -6.66
N VAL A 165 25.08 11.14 -7.97
CA VAL A 165 24.74 12.17 -8.96
C VAL A 165 23.24 12.40 -9.01
N ILE A 166 22.46 11.32 -9.09
CA ILE A 166 21.00 11.42 -9.11
C ILE A 166 20.47 12.07 -7.83
N TYR A 167 20.99 11.67 -6.66
CA TYR A 167 20.64 12.28 -5.39
C TYR A 167 20.91 13.79 -5.37
N GLU A 168 22.09 14.21 -5.85
CA GLU A 168 22.46 15.63 -5.92
C GLU A 168 21.55 16.41 -6.88
N VAL A 169 21.29 15.87 -8.07
CA VAL A 169 20.42 16.49 -9.06
C VAL A 169 19.00 16.65 -8.50
N LEU A 170 18.39 15.60 -8.00
CA LEU A 170 17.01 15.63 -7.50
C LEU A 170 16.86 16.47 -6.23
N SER A 171 17.90 16.59 -5.40
CA SER A 171 17.92 17.46 -4.23
C SER A 171 17.78 18.95 -4.55
N LYS A 172 17.99 19.35 -5.81
CA LYS A 172 17.78 20.74 -6.28
C LYS A 172 16.31 21.08 -6.51
N TYR A 173 15.47 20.05 -6.73
CA TYR A 173 14.03 20.24 -7.00
C TYR A 173 13.18 20.18 -5.74
N THR A 174 13.59 19.38 -4.76
CA THR A 174 12.90 19.29 -3.47
C THR A 174 13.81 18.75 -2.37
N ARG A 175 13.39 18.98 -1.11
CA ARG A 175 14.12 18.45 0.03
C ARG A 175 13.85 16.94 0.17
N LEU A 176 14.84 16.12 -0.12
CA LEU A 176 14.78 14.66 0.00
C LEU A 176 14.99 14.19 1.48
N GLY A 177 14.21 14.74 2.43
CA GLY A 177 14.40 14.49 3.87
C GLY A 177 14.26 13.01 4.28
N TRP A 178 13.57 12.22 3.49
CA TRP A 178 13.37 10.78 3.67
C TRP A 178 14.46 9.92 3.02
N ILE A 179 15.22 10.45 2.06
CA ILE A 179 16.43 9.80 1.51
C ILE A 179 17.66 10.44 2.16
N LYS A 180 18.25 9.75 3.13
CA LYS A 180 19.32 10.32 3.97
C LYS A 180 20.72 10.28 3.34
N SER A 181 20.89 9.60 2.21
CA SER A 181 22.21 9.41 1.60
C SER A 181 22.12 8.91 0.15
N PRO A 182 23.20 9.07 -0.64
CA PRO A 182 23.30 8.46 -1.97
C PRO A 182 23.10 6.96 -2.00
N ARG A 183 23.53 6.25 -0.94
CA ARG A 183 23.27 4.80 -0.81
C ARG A 183 21.78 4.51 -0.67
N GLY A 184 21.06 5.34 0.11
CA GLY A 184 19.61 5.28 0.20
C GLY A 184 18.94 5.49 -1.16
N MET A 185 19.36 6.48 -1.93
CA MET A 185 18.89 6.70 -3.30
C MET A 185 19.04 5.45 -4.17
N GLY A 186 20.19 4.79 -4.15
CA GLY A 186 20.40 3.55 -4.91
C GLY A 186 19.44 2.42 -4.52
N MET A 187 19.05 2.33 -3.24
CA MET A 187 18.04 1.37 -2.79
C MET A 187 16.65 1.70 -3.34
N PHE A 188 16.25 2.97 -3.33
CA PHE A 188 14.95 3.39 -3.88
C PHE A 188 14.89 3.21 -5.40
N LEU A 189 15.93 3.55 -6.12
CA LEU A 189 16.01 3.32 -7.58
C LEU A 189 15.88 1.84 -7.94
N ARG A 190 16.46 0.95 -7.11
CA ARG A 190 16.32 -0.50 -7.31
C ARG A 190 14.86 -0.96 -7.10
N ARG A 191 14.17 -0.40 -6.10
CA ARG A 191 12.77 -0.70 -5.87
C ARG A 191 11.87 -0.18 -7.00
N LEU A 192 12.11 1.03 -7.48
CA LEU A 192 11.42 1.55 -8.66
C LEU A 192 11.66 0.68 -9.90
N GLN A 193 12.88 0.18 -10.10
CA GLN A 193 13.20 -0.73 -11.19
C GLN A 193 12.41 -2.05 -11.11
N GLN A 194 12.09 -2.50 -9.91
CA GLN A 194 11.34 -3.73 -9.65
C GLN A 194 9.83 -3.52 -9.58
N SER A 195 9.37 -2.29 -9.53
CA SER A 195 7.96 -1.95 -9.42
C SER A 195 7.27 -2.03 -10.79
N ASN A 196 6.20 -2.82 -10.89
CA ASN A 196 5.38 -2.91 -12.08
C ASN A 196 4.46 -1.68 -12.28
N SER A 197 4.28 -0.86 -11.24
CA SER A 197 3.43 0.34 -11.27
C SER A 197 4.23 1.62 -11.52
N CYS A 198 5.54 1.55 -11.65
CA CYS A 198 6.39 2.71 -11.91
C CYS A 198 6.13 3.27 -13.32
N LYS A 199 5.86 4.57 -13.41
CA LYS A 199 5.67 5.27 -14.69
C LYS A 199 6.97 5.62 -15.42
N TYR A 200 8.11 5.37 -14.80
CA TYR A 200 9.43 5.60 -15.36
C TYR A 200 10.13 4.30 -15.71
N SER A 201 10.82 4.29 -16.86
CA SER A 201 11.78 3.24 -17.19
C SER A 201 13.05 3.45 -16.37
N VAL A 202 13.29 2.62 -15.38
CA VAL A 202 14.49 2.67 -14.53
C VAL A 202 15.40 1.51 -14.90
N LYS A 203 16.58 1.81 -15.44
CA LYS A 203 17.57 0.81 -15.85
C LYS A 203 18.87 1.03 -15.10
N SER A 204 19.64 -0.03 -14.88
CA SER A 204 20.95 0.07 -14.29
C SER A 204 21.99 -0.77 -15.05
N ARG A 205 23.22 -0.25 -15.13
CA ARG A 205 24.36 -0.95 -15.71
C ARG A 205 25.62 -0.73 -14.86
N TRP A 206 26.54 -1.66 -14.89
CA TRP A 206 27.87 -1.48 -14.33
C TRP A 206 28.77 -0.77 -15.33
N SER A 207 29.41 0.32 -14.92
CA SER A 207 30.35 1.04 -15.73
C SER A 207 31.50 1.56 -14.86
N ARG A 208 32.73 1.30 -15.25
CA ARG A 208 33.97 1.75 -14.56
C ARG A 208 33.96 1.48 -13.03
N GLY A 209 33.49 0.30 -12.62
CA GLY A 209 33.46 -0.09 -11.20
C GLY A 209 32.34 0.52 -10.37
N ALA A 210 31.38 1.22 -10.97
CA ALA A 210 30.22 1.79 -10.29
C ALA A 210 28.92 1.41 -11.00
N GLN A 211 27.84 1.35 -10.24
CA GLN A 211 26.48 1.20 -10.79
C GLN A 211 26.00 2.56 -11.32
N VAL A 212 25.64 2.60 -12.58
CA VAL A 212 25.07 3.77 -13.27
C VAL A 212 23.60 3.49 -13.54
N TRP A 213 22.75 4.43 -13.21
CA TRP A 213 21.32 4.42 -13.41
C TRP A 213 20.94 5.28 -14.61
N SER A 214 19.92 4.88 -15.32
CA SER A 214 19.27 5.66 -16.39
C SER A 214 17.77 5.63 -16.14
N ILE A 215 17.17 6.80 -16.00
CA ILE A 215 15.76 7.00 -15.71
C ILE A 215 15.16 7.82 -16.85
N GLY A 216 14.11 7.32 -17.47
CA GLY A 216 13.42 8.02 -18.55
C GLY A 216 11.93 7.81 -18.46
N LEU A 217 11.15 8.62 -19.16
CA LEU A 217 9.73 8.39 -19.31
C LEU A 217 9.51 7.06 -20.05
N GLU A 218 8.67 6.20 -19.51
CA GLU A 218 8.25 5.00 -20.21
C GLU A 218 7.32 5.42 -21.35
N THR A 219 7.76 5.27 -22.59
CA THR A 219 6.87 5.29 -23.73
C THR A 219 6.04 4.01 -23.67
N ARG A 220 4.89 4.05 -22.98
CA ARG A 220 3.92 2.98 -23.12
C ARG A 220 3.38 3.05 -24.55
N GLU A 221 3.78 2.09 -25.39
CA GLU A 221 3.03 1.80 -26.59
C GLU A 221 1.65 1.35 -26.09
N GLU A 222 0.63 2.17 -26.37
CA GLU A 222 -0.75 1.77 -26.08
C GLU A 222 -1.00 0.48 -26.90
N PRO A 223 -1.42 -0.61 -26.27
CA PRO A 223 -1.81 -1.79 -27.03
C PRO A 223 -3.04 -1.40 -27.86
N PHE A 224 -2.88 -1.45 -29.17
CA PHE A 224 -3.96 -1.32 -30.14
C PHE A 224 -5.02 -2.42 -29.96
#